data_0a240485690925720b254aafe65f3344
#
_entry.id   0a240485690925720b254aafe65f3344
#
_cell.length_a   1.000
_cell.length_b   1.000
_cell.length_c   1.000
_cell.angle_alpha   90.00
_cell.angle_beta   90.00
_cell.angle_gamma   90.00
#
_symmetry.space_group_name_H-M   'P 1'
#
loop_
_entity.id
_entity.type
_entity.pdbx_description
1 polymer ?
#
loop_
_entity_poly.entity_id
_entity_poly.type
_entity_poly.pdbx_seq_one_letter_code
_entity_poly.pdbx_strand_id
1 'polypeptide(L)'
;MKRIVSFVLLLSIFASVAACSSKLPYDLSNTSSIEIHAYGNDSAEPIAKFIVNGEEVANLTQMFSSLKLKELKYTDPSIRGYQFWFRNENGDEIAKIELPYDSTPWVVVKGTAYQDVDGGIDVEYLAQLVEIASTAGPKSE
;
A
#
# COMPACT_ATOMS: atom_id res chain seq x y z
N MET A 1 43.99 -18.59 23.98
CA MET A 1 42.64 -19.15 23.92
C MET A 1 41.50 -18.22 24.35
N LYS A 2 41.72 -17.24 25.23
CA LYS A 2 40.64 -16.32 25.68
C LYS A 2 40.16 -15.30 24.65
N ARG A 3 40.91 -15.01 23.59
CA ARG A 3 40.51 -14.01 22.55
C ARG A 3 39.67 -14.53 21.43
N ILE A 4 39.64 -15.84 21.20
CA ILE A 4 38.85 -16.48 20.13
C ILE A 4 37.38 -16.66 20.56
N VAL A 5 37.13 -16.91 21.83
CA VAL A 5 35.78 -17.09 22.37
C VAL A 5 34.98 -15.79 22.35
N SER A 6 35.65 -14.63 22.55
CA SER A 6 34.99 -13.31 22.49
C SER A 6 34.50 -12.94 21.05
N PHE A 7 35.23 -13.40 20.02
CA PHE A 7 34.90 -13.07 18.64
C PHE A 7 33.72 -13.89 18.11
N VAL A 8 33.59 -15.15 18.55
CA VAL A 8 32.48 -16.02 18.20
C VAL A 8 31.15 -15.55 18.86
N LEU A 9 31.23 -14.99 20.08
CA LEU A 9 30.04 -14.48 20.77
C LEU A 9 29.52 -13.18 20.14
N LEU A 10 30.42 -12.34 19.58
CA LEU A 10 30.00 -11.11 18.87
C LEU A 10 29.35 -11.40 17.51
N LEU A 11 29.76 -12.47 16.83
CA LEU A 11 29.17 -12.86 15.54
C LEU A 11 27.77 -13.45 15.69
N SER A 12 27.46 -14.08 16.83
CA SER A 12 26.15 -14.68 17.09
C SER A 12 25.06 -13.65 17.44
N ILE A 13 25.46 -12.45 17.88
CA ILE A 13 24.49 -11.38 18.18
C ILE A 13 24.03 -10.65 16.91
N PHE A 14 24.84 -10.62 15.85
CA PHE A 14 24.44 -10.02 14.56
C PHE A 14 23.52 -10.89 13.70
N ALA A 15 23.42 -12.18 13.97
CA ALA A 15 22.56 -13.11 13.22
C ALA A 15 21.08 -13.10 13.67
N SER A 16 20.76 -12.46 14.79
CA SER A 16 19.38 -12.48 15.35
C SER A 16 18.52 -11.24 15.03
N VAL A 17 19.04 -10.27 14.27
CA VAL A 17 18.28 -9.06 13.88
C VAL A 17 17.68 -9.15 12.47
N ALA A 18 17.93 -10.24 11.74
CA ALA A 18 17.49 -10.42 10.37
C ALA A 18 16.32 -11.40 10.23
N ALA A 19 15.25 -11.23 11.00
CA ALA A 19 14.05 -12.01 10.72
C ALA A 19 12.81 -11.45 11.41
N CYS A 20 12.24 -10.40 10.85
CA CYS A 20 10.81 -10.11 10.88
C CYS A 20 10.46 -9.08 9.80
N SER A 21 10.88 -9.29 8.55
CA SER A 21 10.17 -8.70 7.43
C SER A 21 8.92 -9.56 7.23
N SER A 22 7.80 -9.14 7.79
CA SER A 22 6.52 -9.74 7.45
C SER A 22 6.36 -9.65 5.95
N LYS A 23 6.26 -10.80 5.27
CA LYS A 23 6.03 -10.84 3.81
C LYS A 23 4.74 -10.08 3.54
N LEU A 24 4.80 -9.13 2.60
CA LEU A 24 3.62 -8.40 2.18
C LEU A 24 2.54 -9.37 1.68
N PRO A 25 1.25 -9.10 1.93
CA PRO A 25 0.14 -9.96 1.49
C PRO A 25 -0.12 -9.87 -0.01
N TYR A 26 0.72 -9.15 -0.76
CA TYR A 26 0.64 -8.94 -2.20
C TYR A 26 2.04 -8.82 -2.83
N ASP A 27 2.09 -9.00 -4.15
CA ASP A 27 3.26 -8.74 -4.99
C ASP A 27 2.83 -7.81 -6.13
N LEU A 28 3.43 -6.63 -6.22
CA LEU A 28 3.09 -5.59 -7.19
C LEU A 28 4.11 -5.45 -8.32
N SER A 29 5.08 -6.38 -8.44
CA SER A 29 6.21 -6.29 -9.37
C SER A 29 5.78 -6.22 -10.86
N ASN A 30 4.62 -6.79 -11.20
CA ASN A 30 4.11 -6.84 -12.57
C ASN A 30 2.99 -5.82 -12.85
N THR A 31 2.92 -4.74 -12.06
CA THR A 31 1.90 -3.70 -12.25
C THR A 31 2.21 -2.86 -13.47
N SER A 32 1.23 -2.70 -14.37
CA SER A 32 1.32 -1.83 -15.55
C SER A 32 0.35 -0.64 -15.48
N SER A 33 -0.75 -0.78 -14.76
CA SER A 33 -1.72 0.29 -14.50
C SER A 33 -2.38 0.14 -13.14
N ILE A 34 -2.89 1.24 -12.60
CA ILE A 34 -3.62 1.23 -11.33
C ILE A 34 -4.90 2.04 -11.53
N GLU A 35 -6.04 1.38 -11.32
CA GLU A 35 -7.34 2.04 -11.25
C GLU A 35 -7.58 2.49 -9.81
N ILE A 36 -7.95 3.77 -9.63
CA ILE A 36 -8.13 4.38 -8.31
C ILE A 36 -9.55 4.90 -8.20
N HIS A 37 -10.22 4.52 -7.12
CA HIS A 37 -11.50 5.11 -6.73
C HIS A 37 -11.31 5.84 -5.40
N ALA A 38 -11.70 7.11 -5.36
CA ALA A 38 -11.74 7.89 -4.13
C ALA A 38 -13.21 8.09 -3.71
N TYR A 39 -13.52 7.82 -2.46
CA TYR A 39 -14.85 7.96 -1.89
C TYR A 39 -14.89 9.14 -0.93
N GLY A 40 -15.99 9.86 -0.87
CA GLY A 40 -16.26 10.86 0.15
C GLY A 40 -16.78 10.21 1.44
N ASN A 41 -16.74 10.96 2.54
CA ASN A 41 -17.16 10.46 3.86
C ASN A 41 -18.62 9.95 3.92
N ASP A 42 -19.50 10.50 3.09
CA ASP A 42 -20.94 10.23 3.13
C ASP A 42 -21.50 9.67 1.81
N SER A 43 -20.63 9.27 0.87
CA SER A 43 -21.05 8.80 -0.45
C SER A 43 -20.83 7.30 -0.61
N ALA A 44 -21.85 6.59 -1.11
CA ALA A 44 -21.72 5.21 -1.54
C ALA A 44 -21.02 5.09 -2.91
N GLU A 45 -21.07 6.17 -3.73
CA GLU A 45 -20.42 6.26 -5.02
C GLU A 45 -19.07 6.96 -4.90
N PRO A 46 -18.06 6.58 -5.70
CA PRO A 46 -16.80 7.27 -5.73
C PRO A 46 -16.97 8.72 -6.20
N ILE A 47 -16.33 9.66 -5.52
CA ILE A 47 -16.26 11.07 -5.93
C ILE A 47 -15.26 11.28 -7.07
N ALA A 48 -14.30 10.38 -7.22
CA ALA A 48 -13.38 10.35 -8.35
C ALA A 48 -13.04 8.89 -8.71
N LYS A 49 -12.93 8.64 -10.02
CA LYS A 49 -12.52 7.36 -10.58
C LYS A 49 -11.61 7.62 -11.77
N PHE A 50 -10.37 7.09 -11.72
CA PHE A 50 -9.37 7.33 -12.75
C PHE A 50 -8.33 6.21 -12.80
N ILE A 51 -7.57 6.17 -13.90
CA ILE A 51 -6.48 5.21 -14.11
C ILE A 51 -5.18 5.99 -14.22
N VAL A 52 -4.17 5.58 -13.48
CA VAL A 52 -2.80 6.08 -13.58
C VAL A 52 -1.92 5.11 -14.35
N ASN A 53 -0.93 5.66 -15.04
CA ASN A 53 0.05 4.94 -15.85
C ASN A 53 1.44 5.59 -15.66
N GLY A 54 2.47 4.94 -16.16
CA GLY A 54 3.82 5.51 -16.19
C GLY A 54 4.41 5.77 -14.81
N GLU A 55 4.81 7.01 -14.56
CA GLU A 55 5.52 7.40 -13.34
C GLU A 55 4.67 7.23 -12.08
N GLU A 56 3.38 7.55 -12.14
CA GLU A 56 2.46 7.38 -11.01
C GLU A 56 2.31 5.92 -10.61
N VAL A 57 2.31 5.00 -11.57
CA VAL A 57 2.32 3.55 -11.28
C VAL A 57 3.58 3.16 -10.53
N ALA A 58 4.76 3.65 -10.97
CA ALA A 58 6.02 3.36 -10.29
C ALA A 58 6.03 3.89 -8.85
N ASN A 59 5.59 5.14 -8.65
CA ASN A 59 5.54 5.79 -7.34
C ASN A 59 4.60 5.05 -6.38
N LEU A 60 3.38 4.73 -6.80
CA LEU A 60 2.40 4.01 -5.99
C LEU A 60 2.87 2.58 -5.69
N THR A 61 3.39 1.88 -6.69
CA THR A 61 3.93 0.53 -6.52
C THR A 61 5.07 0.52 -5.51
N GLN A 62 5.99 1.49 -5.60
CA GLN A 62 7.09 1.64 -4.63
C GLN A 62 6.55 1.93 -3.23
N MET A 63 5.62 2.87 -3.09
CA MET A 63 5.02 3.22 -1.80
C MET A 63 4.40 1.98 -1.14
N PHE A 64 3.49 1.28 -1.82
CA PHE A 64 2.82 0.10 -1.26
C PHE A 64 3.77 -1.09 -1.06
N SER A 65 4.80 -1.27 -1.88
CA SER A 65 5.79 -2.34 -1.73
C SER A 65 6.78 -2.11 -0.59
N SER A 66 6.92 -0.88 -0.13
CA SER A 66 7.82 -0.51 0.98
C SER A 66 7.16 -0.55 2.35
N LEU A 67 5.84 -0.78 2.43
CA LEU A 67 5.11 -0.79 3.70
C LEU A 67 5.56 -1.93 4.61
N LYS A 68 5.60 -1.65 5.91
CA LYS A 68 5.76 -2.67 6.95
C LYS A 68 4.42 -2.91 7.63
N LEU A 69 3.77 -3.97 7.20
CA LEU A 69 2.40 -4.28 7.58
C LEU A 69 2.36 -5.27 8.75
N LYS A 70 1.52 -4.95 9.74
CA LYS A 70 1.18 -5.81 10.85
C LYS A 70 -0.32 -6.11 10.81
N GLU A 71 -0.68 -7.39 10.77
CA GLU A 71 -2.08 -7.81 10.75
C GLU A 71 -2.82 -7.36 12.00
N LEU A 72 -4.02 -6.83 11.80
CA LEU A 72 -4.95 -6.42 12.85
C LEU A 72 -6.01 -7.52 13.07
N LYS A 73 -6.26 -7.86 14.34
CA LYS A 73 -7.20 -8.94 14.70
C LYS A 73 -8.67 -8.55 14.54
N TYR A 74 -8.96 -7.25 14.50
CA TYR A 74 -10.33 -6.74 14.40
C TYR A 74 -10.34 -5.44 13.61
N THR A 75 -11.27 -5.35 12.64
CA THR A 75 -11.54 -4.13 11.87
C THR A 75 -12.99 -4.09 11.45
N ASP A 76 -13.56 -2.90 11.47
CA ASP A 76 -14.84 -2.63 10.82
C ASP A 76 -14.60 -2.49 9.31
N PRO A 77 -15.19 -3.36 8.47
CA PRO A 77 -14.98 -3.32 7.02
C PRO A 77 -15.75 -2.20 6.30
N SER A 78 -16.36 -1.27 7.01
CA SER A 78 -17.00 -0.09 6.38
C SER A 78 -15.94 0.85 5.82
N ILE A 79 -15.35 0.46 4.68
CA ILE A 79 -14.21 1.13 4.08
C ILE A 79 -14.72 2.24 3.17
N ARG A 80 -14.58 3.46 3.65
CA ARG A 80 -14.68 4.67 2.84
C ARG A 80 -13.31 5.31 2.79
N GLY A 81 -12.78 5.56 1.60
CA GLY A 81 -11.42 6.08 1.42
C GLY A 81 -10.97 5.88 0.00
N TYR A 82 -9.79 5.35 -0.16
CA TYR A 82 -9.26 5.01 -1.46
C TYR A 82 -9.32 3.51 -1.70
N GLN A 83 -9.59 3.12 -2.95
CA GLN A 83 -9.45 1.76 -3.41
C GLN A 83 -8.53 1.76 -4.63
N PHE A 84 -7.58 0.82 -4.65
CA PHE A 84 -6.56 0.69 -5.69
C PHE A 84 -6.64 -0.71 -6.28
N TRP A 85 -6.88 -0.81 -7.60
CA TRP A 85 -6.80 -2.05 -8.35
C TRP A 85 -5.51 -2.04 -9.18
N PHE A 86 -4.56 -2.84 -8.78
CA PHE A 86 -3.30 -3.05 -9.50
C PHE A 86 -3.52 -4.08 -10.59
N ARG A 87 -3.19 -3.72 -11.83
CA ARG A 87 -3.41 -4.57 -13.01
C ARG A 87 -2.11 -4.79 -13.76
N ASN A 88 -1.96 -6.00 -14.33
CA ASN A 88 -0.85 -6.35 -15.22
C ASN A 88 -1.07 -5.81 -16.65
N GLU A 89 -0.15 -6.09 -17.57
CA GLU A 89 -0.22 -5.69 -18.97
C GLU A 89 -1.44 -6.26 -19.72
N ASN A 90 -1.97 -7.40 -19.28
CA ASN A 90 -3.17 -8.01 -19.85
C ASN A 90 -4.48 -7.42 -19.28
N GLY A 91 -4.38 -6.51 -18.32
CA GLY A 91 -5.54 -5.94 -17.62
C GLY A 91 -6.06 -6.79 -16.46
N ASP A 92 -5.42 -7.92 -16.14
CA ASP A 92 -5.81 -8.77 -15.03
C ASP A 92 -5.48 -8.10 -13.69
N GLU A 93 -6.39 -8.23 -12.72
CA GLU A 93 -6.15 -7.78 -11.36
C GLU A 93 -5.11 -8.66 -10.66
N ILE A 94 -4.01 -8.07 -10.22
CA ILE A 94 -2.96 -8.74 -9.44
C ILE A 94 -3.06 -8.46 -7.95
N ALA A 95 -3.62 -7.31 -7.57
CA ALA A 95 -3.91 -6.96 -6.19
C ALA A 95 -5.01 -5.90 -6.11
N LYS A 96 -5.81 -5.95 -5.04
CA LYS A 96 -6.69 -4.86 -4.61
C LYS A 96 -6.28 -4.44 -3.20
N ILE A 97 -6.02 -3.15 -3.03
CA ILE A 97 -5.68 -2.55 -1.74
C ILE A 97 -6.71 -1.47 -1.44
N GLU A 98 -7.25 -1.49 -0.24
CA GLU A 98 -8.21 -0.51 0.24
C GLU A 98 -7.58 0.28 1.39
N LEU A 99 -7.70 1.60 1.31
CA LEU A 99 -7.13 2.53 2.28
C LEU A 99 -8.27 3.36 2.89
N PRO A 100 -8.71 3.05 4.11
CA PRO A 100 -9.77 3.78 4.78
C PRO A 100 -9.39 5.22 5.11
N TYR A 101 -10.38 6.12 5.18
CA TYR A 101 -10.21 7.42 5.81
C TYR A 101 -10.22 7.23 7.33
N ASP A 102 -9.04 7.02 7.89
CA ASP A 102 -8.85 7.02 9.32
C ASP A 102 -7.58 7.81 9.65
N SER A 103 -7.54 8.35 10.86
CA SER A 103 -6.35 9.02 11.38
C SER A 103 -5.15 8.08 11.57
N THR A 104 -5.40 6.77 11.59
CA THR A 104 -4.36 5.75 11.70
C THR A 104 -4.18 5.07 10.35
N PRO A 105 -2.98 5.10 9.74
CA PRO A 105 -2.75 4.49 8.45
C PRO A 105 -2.84 2.97 8.54
N TRP A 106 -3.86 2.41 7.93
CA TRP A 106 -4.05 0.98 7.79
C TRP A 106 -4.61 0.65 6.41
N VAL A 107 -4.33 -0.54 5.93
CA VAL A 107 -4.77 -1.03 4.62
C VAL A 107 -5.57 -2.31 4.77
N VAL A 108 -6.49 -2.55 3.86
CA VAL A 108 -7.21 -3.82 3.75
C VAL A 108 -6.83 -4.51 2.45
N VAL A 109 -6.45 -5.78 2.57
CA VAL A 109 -6.09 -6.63 1.44
C VAL A 109 -6.84 -7.95 1.58
N LYS A 110 -7.65 -8.30 0.60
CA LYS A 110 -8.48 -9.52 0.61
C LYS A 110 -9.33 -9.68 1.89
N GLY A 111 -9.85 -8.55 2.39
CA GLY A 111 -10.69 -8.54 3.61
C GLY A 111 -9.92 -8.62 4.93
N THR A 112 -8.59 -8.69 4.90
CA THR A 112 -7.74 -8.64 6.09
C THR A 112 -7.15 -7.26 6.24
N ALA A 113 -7.23 -6.69 7.44
CA ALA A 113 -6.67 -5.38 7.72
C ALA A 113 -5.26 -5.48 8.30
N TYR A 114 -4.42 -4.53 7.90
CA TYR A 114 -3.03 -4.40 8.31
C TYR A 114 -2.74 -2.97 8.70
N GLN A 115 -2.08 -2.79 9.83
CA GLN A 115 -1.52 -1.49 10.23
C GLN A 115 -0.18 -1.27 9.52
N ASP A 116 0.00 -0.09 8.94
CA ASP A 116 1.31 0.39 8.51
C ASP A 116 2.08 0.91 9.74
N VAL A 117 3.10 0.16 10.16
CA VAL A 117 3.81 0.45 11.42
C VAL A 117 4.86 1.56 11.30
N ASP A 118 5.29 1.88 10.09
CA ASP A 118 6.34 2.89 9.84
C ASP A 118 5.77 4.19 9.26
N GLY A 119 4.47 4.25 8.94
CA GLY A 119 3.85 5.45 8.35
C GLY A 119 4.31 5.73 6.92
N GLY A 120 4.52 4.69 6.12
CA GLY A 120 4.99 4.81 4.74
C GLY A 120 3.94 5.25 3.73
N ILE A 121 2.66 5.37 4.15
CA ILE A 121 1.57 5.82 3.27
C ILE A 121 1.58 7.35 3.22
N ASP A 122 1.86 7.90 2.04
CA ASP A 122 1.83 9.34 1.78
C ASP A 122 0.41 9.78 1.40
N VAL A 123 -0.37 10.14 2.41
CA VAL A 123 -1.77 10.57 2.24
C VAL A 123 -1.86 11.89 1.47
N GLU A 124 -0.89 12.78 1.62
CA GLU A 124 -0.85 14.06 0.92
C GLU A 124 -0.65 13.85 -0.59
N TYR A 125 0.26 12.97 -0.97
CA TYR A 125 0.46 12.57 -2.35
C TYR A 125 -0.81 11.97 -2.97
N LEU A 126 -1.53 11.10 -2.24
CA LEU A 126 -2.79 10.52 -2.70
C LEU A 126 -3.87 11.59 -2.90
N ALA A 127 -3.98 12.57 -2.00
CA ALA A 127 -4.91 13.68 -2.13
C ALA A 127 -4.61 14.54 -3.37
N GLN A 128 -3.33 14.81 -3.65
CA GLN A 128 -2.90 15.55 -4.85
C GLN A 128 -3.26 14.80 -6.13
N LEU A 129 -3.08 13.46 -6.18
CA LEU A 129 -3.47 12.66 -7.34
C LEU A 129 -4.97 12.78 -7.65
N VAL A 130 -5.81 12.74 -6.60
CA VAL A 130 -7.27 12.88 -6.75
C VAL A 130 -7.64 14.29 -7.23
N GLU A 131 -7.00 15.33 -6.70
CA GLU A 131 -7.23 16.71 -7.10
C GLU A 131 -6.90 16.91 -8.58
N ILE A 132 -5.73 16.44 -9.04
CA ILE A 132 -5.31 16.52 -10.44
C ILE A 132 -6.30 15.78 -11.34
N ALA A 133 -6.70 14.56 -10.97
CA ALA A 133 -7.65 13.78 -11.74
C ALA A 133 -9.05 14.44 -11.83
N SER A 134 -9.50 15.06 -10.73
CA SER A 134 -10.79 15.76 -10.69
C SER A 134 -10.81 17.03 -11.52
N THR A 135 -9.66 17.72 -11.66
CA THR A 135 -9.53 18.95 -12.47
C THR A 135 -9.31 18.67 -13.95
N ALA A 136 -8.76 17.50 -14.31
CA ALA A 136 -8.50 17.12 -15.69
C ALA A 136 -9.78 16.86 -16.51
N GLY A 137 -10.95 16.69 -15.85
CA GLY A 137 -12.24 16.39 -16.46
C GLY A 137 -12.30 15.02 -17.13
N PRO A 138 -13.49 14.47 -17.42
CA PRO A 138 -13.57 13.26 -18.20
C PRO A 138 -13.04 13.55 -19.61
N LYS A 139 -12.00 12.84 -20.04
CA LYS A 139 -11.61 12.82 -21.46
C LYS A 139 -12.81 12.23 -22.19
N SER A 140 -13.58 13.10 -22.86
CA SER A 140 -14.61 12.66 -23.80
C SER A 140 -13.93 11.86 -24.91
N GLU A 141 -14.17 10.57 -24.94
CA GLU A 141 -13.93 9.77 -26.14
C GLU A 141 -14.88 10.20 -27.27
#